data_65d73c3b605e5554c23896779cb708a8
#
_entry.id   65d73c3b605e5554c23896779cb708a8
#
_cell.length_a   1.000
_cell.length_b   1.000
_cell.length_c   1.000
_cell.angle_alpha   90.00
_cell.angle_beta   90.00
_cell.angle_gamma   90.00
#
_symmetry.space_group_name_H-M   'P 1'
#
loop_
_entity.id
_entity.type
_entity.pdbx_description
1 polymer ?
#
loop_
_entity_poly.entity_id
_entity_poly.type
_entity_poly.pdbx_seq_one_letter_code
_entity_poly.pdbx_strand_id
1 'polypeptide(L)'
;MISVRNAKYEDMALAASIMVTSFRTAFAEFVPRSTMDACTNPDNCRAMLEHIYQEGKMRFLMGGDQGFLCWQETKEGAEIVAIHSLPDSWGTGLGQAMLTEALKQIGDRPVILWAFKENTRARRFYEKYGFHWDGTERVSEFDGALEVRYVKSQNVAKG
;
A
#
# COMPACT_ATOMS: atom_id res chain seq x y z
N MET A 1 19.95 -7.12 -6.15
CA MET A 1 19.53 -5.71 -6.16
C MET A 1 18.03 -5.61 -6.38
N ILE A 2 17.36 -4.80 -5.58
CA ILE A 2 15.91 -4.63 -5.69
C ILE A 2 15.61 -3.58 -6.74
N SER A 3 14.79 -3.94 -7.72
CA SER A 3 14.43 -3.04 -8.80
C SER A 3 12.98 -2.59 -8.64
N VAL A 4 12.76 -1.28 -8.64
CA VAL A 4 11.42 -0.70 -8.56
C VAL A 4 11.18 0.13 -9.82
N ARG A 5 10.06 -0.09 -10.46
CA ARG A 5 9.71 0.60 -11.71
C ARG A 5 8.24 0.93 -11.73
N ASN A 6 7.87 1.88 -12.58
CA ASN A 6 6.46 2.16 -12.81
C ASN A 6 5.82 0.94 -13.48
N ALA A 7 4.59 0.64 -13.08
CA ALA A 7 3.88 -0.50 -13.61
C ALA A 7 3.26 -0.20 -14.97
N LYS A 8 3.04 -1.24 -15.74
CA LYS A 8 2.28 -1.18 -16.98
C LYS A 8 0.94 -1.86 -16.77
N TYR A 9 0.01 -1.67 -17.70
CA TYR A 9 -1.30 -2.29 -17.58
C TYR A 9 -1.19 -3.81 -17.43
N GLU A 10 -0.27 -4.44 -18.17
CA GLU A 10 -0.07 -5.88 -18.11
C GLU A 10 0.38 -6.37 -16.74
N ASP A 11 0.94 -5.50 -15.94
CA ASP A 11 1.39 -5.87 -14.59
C ASP A 11 0.23 -6.04 -13.62
N MET A 12 -0.97 -5.61 -13.98
CA MET A 12 -2.10 -5.66 -13.05
C MET A 12 -2.51 -7.09 -12.72
N ALA A 13 -2.30 -8.04 -13.62
CA ALA A 13 -2.55 -9.45 -13.32
C ALA A 13 -1.62 -9.94 -12.21
N LEU A 14 -0.34 -9.60 -12.31
CA LEU A 14 0.63 -9.98 -11.28
C LEU A 14 0.35 -9.23 -9.97
N ALA A 15 0.04 -7.95 -10.05
CA ALA A 15 -0.30 -7.17 -8.86
C ALA A 15 -1.48 -7.76 -8.12
N ALA A 16 -2.51 -8.22 -8.86
CA ALA A 16 -3.67 -8.85 -8.24
C ALA A 16 -3.28 -10.15 -7.52
N SER A 17 -2.42 -10.95 -8.14
CA SER A 17 -1.93 -12.17 -7.51
C SER A 17 -1.16 -11.88 -6.23
N ILE A 18 -0.30 -10.86 -6.26
CA ILE A 18 0.45 -10.45 -5.08
C ILE A 18 -0.52 -9.96 -3.99
N MET A 19 -1.51 -9.17 -4.36
CA MET A 19 -2.49 -8.63 -3.43
C MET A 19 -3.26 -9.74 -2.71
N VAL A 20 -3.73 -10.74 -3.46
CA VAL A 20 -4.47 -11.85 -2.88
C VAL A 20 -3.60 -12.61 -1.86
N THR A 21 -2.39 -12.97 -2.25
CA THR A 21 -1.50 -13.72 -1.36
C THR A 21 -1.11 -12.90 -0.14
N SER A 22 -0.73 -11.65 -0.36
CA SER A 22 -0.33 -10.75 0.70
C SER A 22 -1.46 -10.50 1.69
N PHE A 23 -2.66 -10.25 1.17
CA PHE A 23 -3.81 -9.95 2.01
C PHE A 23 -4.14 -11.16 2.89
N ARG A 24 -4.18 -12.35 2.31
CA ARG A 24 -4.47 -13.57 3.07
C ARG A 24 -3.43 -13.83 4.15
N THR A 25 -2.16 -13.58 3.84
CA THR A 25 -1.09 -13.87 4.77
C THR A 25 -0.98 -12.82 5.86
N ALA A 26 -1.05 -11.54 5.48
CA ALA A 26 -0.77 -10.45 6.41
C ALA A 26 -1.97 -10.08 7.28
N PHE A 27 -3.19 -10.26 6.77
CA PHE A 27 -4.37 -9.71 7.44
C PHE A 27 -5.34 -10.76 7.96
N ALA A 28 -4.96 -12.03 7.91
CA ALA A 28 -5.86 -13.10 8.34
C ALA A 28 -6.32 -12.93 9.79
N GLU A 29 -5.49 -12.33 10.62
CA GLU A 29 -5.81 -12.14 12.05
C GLU A 29 -6.74 -10.95 12.29
N PHE A 30 -6.84 -10.04 11.32
CA PHE A 30 -7.58 -8.79 11.53
C PHE A 30 -8.93 -8.74 10.85
N VAL A 31 -9.18 -9.66 9.92
CA VAL A 31 -10.34 -9.62 9.04
C VAL A 31 -11.11 -10.93 9.17
N PRO A 32 -12.45 -10.88 9.34
CA PRO A 32 -13.24 -12.10 9.40
C PRO A 32 -13.07 -12.93 8.13
N ARG A 33 -13.18 -14.25 8.27
CA ARG A 33 -12.94 -15.15 7.16
C ARG A 33 -13.85 -14.90 5.97
N SER A 34 -15.12 -14.61 6.22
CA SER A 34 -16.05 -14.33 5.13
C SER A 34 -15.65 -13.08 4.35
N THR A 35 -15.20 -12.05 5.08
CA THR A 35 -14.70 -10.83 4.45
C THR A 35 -13.41 -11.12 3.69
N MET A 36 -12.52 -11.92 4.28
CA MET A 36 -11.28 -12.32 3.63
C MET A 36 -11.56 -12.98 2.30
N ASP A 37 -12.50 -13.94 2.27
CA ASP A 37 -12.83 -14.65 1.03
C ASP A 37 -13.39 -13.70 -0.02
N ALA A 38 -14.20 -12.74 0.40
CA ALA A 38 -14.77 -11.76 -0.53
C ALA A 38 -13.69 -10.82 -1.09
N CYS A 39 -12.73 -10.43 -0.26
CA CYS A 39 -11.70 -9.48 -0.65
C CYS A 39 -10.55 -10.10 -1.44
N THR A 40 -10.46 -11.42 -1.48
CA THR A 40 -9.32 -12.08 -2.12
C THR A 40 -9.72 -12.97 -3.29
N ASN A 41 -10.84 -12.66 -3.96
CA ASN A 41 -11.18 -13.32 -5.20
C ASN A 41 -10.23 -12.83 -6.29
N PRO A 42 -9.42 -13.73 -6.90
CA PRO A 42 -8.38 -13.27 -7.84
C PRO A 42 -8.93 -12.54 -9.07
N ASP A 43 -10.03 -13.01 -9.64
CA ASP A 43 -10.59 -12.37 -10.83
C ASP A 43 -11.14 -11.00 -10.51
N ASN A 44 -11.80 -10.84 -9.36
CA ASN A 44 -12.33 -9.54 -8.96
C ASN A 44 -11.20 -8.57 -8.64
N CYS A 45 -10.14 -9.03 -7.98
CA CYS A 45 -8.99 -8.19 -7.69
C CYS A 45 -8.32 -7.70 -8.97
N ARG A 46 -8.15 -8.60 -9.93
CA ARG A 46 -7.54 -8.23 -11.20
C ARG A 46 -8.39 -7.22 -11.95
N ALA A 47 -9.70 -7.46 -12.03
CA ALA A 47 -10.60 -6.54 -12.73
C ALA A 47 -10.59 -5.17 -12.07
N MET A 48 -10.58 -5.14 -10.74
CA MET A 48 -10.53 -3.88 -9.99
C MET A 48 -9.25 -3.12 -10.28
N LEU A 49 -8.09 -3.78 -10.22
CA LEU A 49 -6.82 -3.11 -10.44
C LEU A 49 -6.67 -2.63 -11.88
N GLU A 50 -7.14 -3.43 -12.84
CA GLU A 50 -7.10 -3.02 -14.24
C GLU A 50 -7.95 -1.77 -14.46
N HIS A 51 -9.13 -1.74 -13.85
CA HIS A 51 -10.00 -0.58 -13.96
C HIS A 51 -9.37 0.67 -13.34
N ILE A 52 -8.81 0.52 -12.13
CA ILE A 52 -8.16 1.63 -11.43
C ILE A 52 -6.97 2.14 -12.25
N TYR A 53 -6.20 1.23 -12.83
CA TYR A 53 -5.06 1.62 -13.65
C TYR A 53 -5.53 2.43 -14.86
N GLN A 54 -6.58 1.98 -15.51
CA GLN A 54 -7.08 2.66 -16.72
C GLN A 54 -7.66 4.03 -16.42
N GLU A 55 -8.18 4.25 -15.21
CA GLU A 55 -8.67 5.57 -14.85
C GLU A 55 -7.57 6.61 -14.77
N GLY A 56 -6.32 6.18 -14.59
CA GLY A 56 -5.17 7.07 -14.61
C GLY A 56 -4.96 7.92 -13.38
N LYS A 57 -5.81 7.77 -12.36
CA LYS A 57 -5.68 8.59 -11.15
C LYS A 57 -4.71 8.00 -10.15
N MET A 58 -4.52 6.70 -10.18
CA MET A 58 -3.65 6.01 -9.23
C MET A 58 -2.40 5.56 -9.95
N ARG A 59 -1.25 5.74 -9.29
CA ARG A 59 0.04 5.37 -9.83
C ARG A 59 0.51 4.09 -9.18
N PHE A 60 1.04 3.18 -9.99
CA PHE A 60 1.47 1.87 -9.52
C PHE A 60 2.96 1.70 -9.75
N LEU A 61 3.64 1.15 -8.74
CA LEU A 61 5.04 0.77 -8.81
C LEU A 61 5.14 -0.73 -8.60
N MET A 62 5.98 -1.39 -9.40
CA MET A 62 6.27 -2.80 -9.20
C MET A 62 7.64 -2.95 -8.56
N GLY A 63 7.72 -3.76 -7.52
CA GLY A 63 8.99 -4.16 -6.91
C GLY A 63 9.36 -5.55 -7.44
N GLY A 64 9.99 -5.59 -8.59
CA GLY A 64 10.23 -6.84 -9.29
C GLY A 64 8.94 -7.58 -9.52
N ASP A 65 8.94 -8.88 -9.26
CA ASP A 65 7.73 -9.71 -9.34
C ASP A 65 7.22 -10.08 -7.93
N GLN A 66 7.68 -9.39 -6.89
CA GLN A 66 7.39 -9.76 -5.51
C GLN A 66 6.49 -8.77 -4.79
N GLY A 67 6.31 -7.56 -5.31
CA GLY A 67 5.49 -6.58 -4.62
C GLY A 67 5.03 -5.46 -5.51
N PHE A 68 4.05 -4.70 -5.02
CA PHE A 68 3.63 -3.47 -5.68
C PHE A 68 3.19 -2.46 -4.63
N LEU A 69 3.22 -1.19 -5.05
CA LEU A 69 2.75 -0.08 -4.25
C LEU A 69 1.90 0.79 -5.14
N CYS A 70 0.80 1.34 -4.62
CA CYS A 70 0.05 2.33 -5.39
C CYS A 70 -0.20 3.56 -4.54
N TRP A 71 -0.20 4.72 -5.20
CA TRP A 71 -0.43 6.00 -4.55
C TRP A 71 -1.19 6.92 -5.49
N GLN A 72 -1.82 7.94 -4.91
CA GLN A 72 -2.62 8.90 -5.69
C GLN A 72 -2.44 10.30 -5.11
N GLU A 73 -2.72 11.30 -5.94
CA GLU A 73 -2.71 12.67 -5.47
C GLU A 73 -3.98 12.97 -4.70
N THR A 74 -3.87 13.81 -3.69
CA THR A 74 -5.00 14.26 -2.91
C THR A 74 -4.98 15.78 -2.90
N LYS A 75 -6.03 16.35 -2.34
CA LYS A 75 -6.15 17.80 -2.27
C LYS A 75 -4.99 18.42 -1.48
N GLU A 76 -4.55 17.77 -0.41
CA GLU A 76 -3.48 18.29 0.42
C GLU A 76 -2.09 17.79 0.05
N GLY A 77 -2.00 16.75 -0.75
CA GLY A 77 -0.70 16.16 -1.07
C GLY A 77 -0.86 14.84 -1.79
N ALA A 78 -0.54 13.74 -1.12
CA ALA A 78 -0.62 12.42 -1.72
C ALA A 78 -1.01 11.38 -0.68
N GLU A 79 -1.57 10.29 -1.16
CA GLU A 79 -1.92 9.16 -0.32
C GLU A 79 -1.30 7.90 -0.87
N ILE A 80 -0.59 7.15 -0.02
CA ILE A 80 -0.15 5.81 -0.37
C ILE A 80 -1.32 4.90 -0.03
N VAL A 81 -1.91 4.30 -1.05
CA VAL A 81 -3.15 3.54 -0.88
C VAL A 81 -2.88 2.11 -0.46
N ALA A 82 -1.82 1.49 -1.00
CA ALA A 82 -1.51 0.11 -0.68
C ALA A 82 -0.04 -0.20 -0.93
N ILE A 83 0.53 -1.03 -0.07
CA ILE A 83 1.83 -1.65 -0.28
C ILE A 83 1.63 -3.12 0.00
N HIS A 84 1.87 -3.96 -0.99
CA HIS A 84 1.75 -5.41 -0.85
C HIS A 84 3.02 -6.08 -1.32
N SER A 85 3.43 -7.12 -0.61
CA SER A 85 4.58 -7.91 -1.01
C SER A 85 4.36 -9.36 -0.60
N LEU A 86 4.93 -10.27 -1.37
CA LEU A 86 4.85 -11.69 -1.06
C LEU A 86 5.64 -11.99 0.21
N PRO A 87 5.19 -12.96 1.01
CA PRO A 87 5.85 -13.25 2.29
C PRO A 87 7.34 -13.55 2.17
N ASP A 88 7.75 -14.20 1.08
CA ASP A 88 9.16 -14.56 0.89
C ASP A 88 10.06 -13.33 0.73
N SER A 89 9.48 -12.19 0.40
CA SER A 89 10.26 -10.96 0.24
C SER A 89 10.32 -10.12 1.51
N TRP A 90 9.60 -10.52 2.56
CA TRP A 90 9.60 -9.75 3.80
C TRP A 90 11.00 -9.77 4.42
N GLY A 91 11.42 -8.62 4.93
CA GLY A 91 12.74 -8.50 5.53
C GLY A 91 13.87 -8.31 4.54
N THR A 92 13.57 -8.22 3.23
CA THR A 92 14.60 -8.07 2.20
C THR A 92 14.88 -6.63 1.83
N GLY A 93 14.07 -5.67 2.32
CA GLY A 93 14.17 -4.27 1.91
C GLY A 93 13.27 -3.89 0.76
N LEU A 94 12.42 -4.81 0.29
CA LEU A 94 11.54 -4.52 -0.84
C LEU A 94 10.55 -3.41 -0.51
N GLY A 95 9.90 -3.49 0.67
CA GLY A 95 8.96 -2.46 1.08
C GLY A 95 9.61 -1.09 1.17
N GLN A 96 10.81 -1.04 1.74
CA GLN A 96 11.56 0.20 1.83
C GLN A 96 11.88 0.76 0.44
N ALA A 97 12.30 -0.10 -0.48
CA ALA A 97 12.66 0.35 -1.83
C ALA A 97 11.44 0.94 -2.54
N MET A 98 10.28 0.28 -2.43
CA MET A 98 9.06 0.78 -3.05
C MET A 98 8.60 2.09 -2.41
N LEU A 99 8.66 2.16 -1.09
CA LEU A 99 8.26 3.37 -0.37
C LEU A 99 9.18 4.54 -0.74
N THR A 100 10.48 4.30 -0.79
CA THR A 100 11.46 5.32 -1.16
C THR A 100 11.18 5.87 -2.55
N GLU A 101 10.91 5.00 -3.50
CA GLU A 101 10.62 5.44 -4.87
C GLU A 101 9.31 6.24 -4.92
N ALA A 102 8.28 5.79 -4.21
CA ALA A 102 7.02 6.51 -4.17
C ALA A 102 7.20 7.91 -3.57
N LEU A 103 7.91 8.01 -2.46
CA LEU A 103 8.15 9.30 -1.82
C LEU A 103 8.95 10.24 -2.72
N LYS A 104 9.88 9.67 -3.50
CA LYS A 104 10.63 10.46 -4.47
C LYS A 104 9.72 11.03 -5.56
N GLN A 105 8.77 10.21 -6.06
CA GLN A 105 7.82 10.67 -7.08
C GLN A 105 6.85 11.70 -6.52
N ILE A 106 6.43 11.53 -5.26
CA ILE A 106 5.53 12.47 -4.62
C ILE A 106 6.20 13.82 -4.38
N GLY A 107 7.48 13.82 -4.03
CA GLY A 107 8.23 15.04 -3.77
C GLY A 107 7.94 15.60 -2.39
N ASP A 108 7.86 16.94 -2.29
CA ASP A 108 7.77 17.62 -1.01
C ASP A 108 6.38 17.66 -0.40
N ARG A 109 5.40 17.10 -1.08
CA ARG A 109 4.02 17.15 -0.60
C ARG A 109 3.83 16.31 0.64
N PRO A 110 2.89 16.68 1.52
CA PRO A 110 2.54 15.81 2.65
C PRO A 110 1.95 14.50 2.15
N VAL A 111 2.22 13.43 2.88
CA VAL A 111 1.78 12.09 2.49
C VAL A 111 0.98 11.48 3.62
N ILE A 112 -0.16 10.89 3.29
CA ILE A 112 -0.94 10.12 4.27
C ILE A 112 -1.07 8.67 3.82
N LEU A 113 -1.33 7.80 4.78
CA LEU A 113 -1.71 6.43 4.51
C LEU A 113 -2.56 5.91 5.66
N TRP A 114 -3.25 4.82 5.41
CA TRP A 114 -4.06 4.16 6.43
C TRP A 114 -3.52 2.76 6.65
N ALA A 115 -3.43 2.35 7.91
CA ALA A 115 -2.97 1.02 8.27
C ALA A 115 -3.97 0.40 9.24
N PHE A 116 -4.11 -0.91 9.23
CA PHE A 116 -4.94 -1.58 10.23
C PHE A 116 -4.38 -1.26 11.61
N LYS A 117 -5.27 -0.87 12.51
CA LYS A 117 -4.85 -0.49 13.87
C LYS A 117 -4.09 -1.61 14.56
N GLU A 118 -4.49 -2.86 14.32
CA GLU A 118 -3.87 -4.02 14.97
C GLU A 118 -2.64 -4.53 14.24
N ASN A 119 -2.31 -3.99 13.08
CA ASN A 119 -1.15 -4.45 12.32
C ASN A 119 0.11 -3.74 12.82
N THR A 120 0.63 -4.22 13.95
CA THR A 120 1.81 -3.64 14.58
C THR A 120 3.02 -3.63 13.64
N ARG A 121 3.18 -4.68 12.85
CA ARG A 121 4.31 -4.79 11.94
C ARG A 121 4.32 -3.65 10.92
N ALA A 122 3.16 -3.42 10.27
CA ALA A 122 3.06 -2.33 9.31
C ALA A 122 3.24 -0.98 9.98
N ARG A 123 2.63 -0.79 11.15
CA ARG A 123 2.73 0.48 11.85
C ARG A 123 4.17 0.81 12.21
N ARG A 124 4.93 -0.18 12.69
CA ARG A 124 6.35 0.02 13.00
C ARG A 124 7.15 0.33 11.75
N PHE A 125 6.82 -0.32 10.64
CA PHE A 125 7.48 -0.05 9.37
C PHE A 125 7.32 1.41 8.97
N TYR A 126 6.08 1.91 9.02
CA TYR A 126 5.84 3.31 8.64
C TYR A 126 6.49 4.27 9.62
N GLU A 127 6.45 3.98 10.92
CA GLU A 127 7.08 4.84 11.90
C GLU A 127 8.59 4.94 11.69
N LYS A 128 9.20 3.86 11.26
CA LYS A 128 10.63 3.84 10.98
C LYS A 128 11.00 4.83 9.86
N TYR A 129 10.09 5.04 8.92
CA TYR A 129 10.36 5.91 7.79
C TYR A 129 9.73 7.29 7.92
N GLY A 130 9.42 7.69 9.14
CA GLY A 130 9.05 9.07 9.42
C GLY A 130 7.57 9.35 9.44
N PHE A 131 6.74 8.34 9.31
CA PHE A 131 5.29 8.51 9.45
C PHE A 131 4.90 8.41 10.92
N HIS A 132 3.84 9.09 11.29
CA HIS A 132 3.30 8.96 12.64
C HIS A 132 1.77 9.00 12.59
N TRP A 133 1.15 8.34 13.56
CA TRP A 133 -0.31 8.33 13.70
C TRP A 133 -0.76 9.71 14.16
N ASP A 134 -1.70 10.30 13.43
CA ASP A 134 -2.17 11.65 13.77
C ASP A 134 -3.40 11.63 14.68
N GLY A 135 -3.77 10.48 15.21
CA GLY A 135 -4.92 10.35 16.10
C GLY A 135 -6.23 10.02 15.41
N THR A 136 -6.24 10.04 14.10
CA THR A 136 -7.46 9.77 13.34
C THR A 136 -7.65 8.28 13.13
N GLU A 137 -8.89 7.81 13.31
CA GLU A 137 -9.27 6.42 13.07
C GLU A 137 -10.50 6.39 12.18
N ARG A 138 -10.66 5.28 11.46
CA ARG A 138 -11.88 5.04 10.68
C ARG A 138 -12.14 3.54 10.59
N VAL A 139 -13.39 3.19 10.25
CA VAL A 139 -13.73 1.81 9.92
C VAL A 139 -13.67 1.69 8.40
N SER A 140 -12.87 0.74 7.90
CA SER A 140 -12.74 0.55 6.47
C SER A 140 -14.05 0.08 5.86
N GLU A 141 -14.48 0.73 4.79
CA GLU A 141 -15.68 0.31 4.08
C GLU A 141 -15.45 -0.97 3.29
N PHE A 142 -14.19 -1.28 3.02
CA PHE A 142 -13.83 -2.45 2.23
C PHE A 142 -13.93 -3.73 3.05
N ASP A 143 -13.40 -3.71 4.27
CA ASP A 143 -13.30 -4.94 5.07
C ASP A 143 -13.82 -4.79 6.49
N GLY A 144 -14.30 -3.62 6.88
CA GLY A 144 -14.85 -3.40 8.21
C GLY A 144 -13.83 -3.32 9.33
N ALA A 145 -12.56 -3.37 9.02
CA ALA A 145 -11.51 -3.32 10.03
C ALA A 145 -11.22 -1.88 10.44
N LEU A 146 -10.75 -1.71 11.67
CA LEU A 146 -10.39 -0.40 12.18
C LEU A 146 -9.02 0.01 11.66
N GLU A 147 -8.95 1.21 11.09
CA GLU A 147 -7.72 1.74 10.52
C GLU A 147 -7.31 3.04 11.20
N VAL A 148 -6.01 3.29 11.22
CA VAL A 148 -5.41 4.51 11.77
C VAL A 148 -4.69 5.26 10.66
N ARG A 149 -4.76 6.59 10.71
CA ARG A 149 -4.13 7.43 9.69
C ARG A 149 -2.71 7.82 10.11
N TYR A 150 -1.76 7.53 9.23
CA TYR A 150 -0.37 7.92 9.40
C TYR A 150 -0.04 9.03 8.43
N VAL A 151 0.75 9.99 8.90
CA VAL A 151 1.10 11.17 8.11
C VAL A 151 2.60 11.40 8.14
N LYS A 152 3.11 11.97 7.06
CA LYS A 152 4.51 12.37 6.95
C LYS A 152 4.57 13.70 6.23
N SER A 153 5.22 14.66 6.86
CA SER A 153 5.50 15.96 6.23
C SER A 153 6.82 15.87 5.54
N GLN A 154 6.78 15.93 4.22
CA GLN A 154 7.99 15.75 3.44
C GLN A 154 8.93 16.91 3.49
N ASN A 155 8.43 18.11 3.51
CA ASN A 155 9.27 19.23 3.35
C ASN A 155 9.76 19.72 4.64
N VAL A 156 9.98 18.95 5.54
CA VAL A 156 10.48 19.41 6.74
C VAL A 156 11.62 20.26 6.49
N ALA A 157 11.43 21.39 6.65
CA ALA A 157 12.41 22.32 6.41
C ALA A 157 13.62 21.90 7.03
N LYS A 158 14.10 21.63 6.87
CA LYS A 158 14.91 21.24 7.36
C LYS A 158 15.60 21.96 7.84
N GLY A 159 15.35 22.16 7.98
CA GLY A 159 16.14 22.79 8.68
C GLY A 159 16.90 23.21 8.77
#